data_d2e1229dbe56fcf3df442c61280547ea
#
_entry.id   d2e1229dbe56fcf3df442c61280547ea
#
_cell.length_a   1.000
_cell.length_b   1.000
_cell.length_c   1.000
_cell.angle_alpha   90.00
_cell.angle_beta   90.00
_cell.angle_gamma   90.00
#
_symmetry.space_group_name_H-M   'P 1'
#
loop_
_entity.id
_entity.type
_entity.pdbx_description
1 polymer ?
#
loop_
_entity_poly.entity_id
_entity_poly.type
_entity_poly.pdbx_seq_one_letter_code
_entity_poly.pdbx_strand_id
1 'polypeptide(L)'
;MKKLASILAVTLAAGVLATGCGSSSGSASKDSSSDSEKTVIKAATGANAKPYVYVGDDDKPAGYDVDVLNAVFDKLPDYELEYEVTDFGSVLSGLNSGNYQIGVNNFSYNEDRGASYLYSYPYDKISYVFVTKKGGKEIKSFEDAAGLSFEGGTGISVSNAVEAWNEKNPDKAINIT
;
A
#
# COMPACT_ATOMS: atom_id res chain seq x y z
N MET A 1 -1.32 54.48 -13.33
CA MET A 1 -2.26 55.51 -12.85
C MET A 1 -3.24 54.78 -11.91
N LYS A 2 -3.37 55.34 -10.65
CA LYS A 2 -4.38 55.11 -9.63
C LYS A 2 -4.44 53.68 -9.03
N LYS A 3 -3.80 53.33 -7.90
CA LYS A 3 -4.07 53.66 -6.48
C LYS A 3 -5.55 53.59 -6.12
N LEU A 4 -5.88 52.61 -5.23
CA LEU A 4 -6.70 52.86 -4.08
C LEU A 4 -6.55 51.72 -3.05
N ALA A 5 -6.08 52.15 -1.89
CA ALA A 5 -6.03 51.41 -0.63
C ALA A 5 -7.33 51.74 0.17
N SER A 6 -7.75 50.84 1.03
CA SER A 6 -8.59 51.08 2.21
C SER A 6 -8.50 49.81 3.07
N ILE A 7 -7.80 49.77 4.15
CA ILE A 7 -7.86 50.36 5.50
C ILE A 7 -9.18 50.02 6.25
N LEU A 8 -8.95 49.26 7.32
CA LEU A 8 -9.46 49.33 8.70
C LEU A 8 -10.87 48.84 9.04
N ALA A 9 -10.94 47.86 9.95
CA ALA A 9 -11.49 48.16 11.29
C ALA A 9 -11.24 47.01 12.28
N VAL A 10 -10.45 47.34 13.28
CA VAL A 10 -10.31 46.63 14.57
C VAL A 10 -11.54 47.01 15.43
N THR A 11 -12.21 46.02 16.02
CA THR A 11 -13.07 46.27 17.18
C THR A 11 -12.73 45.27 18.29
N LEU A 12 -12.07 45.82 19.28
CA LEU A 12 -11.86 45.26 20.62
C LEU A 12 -13.17 45.42 21.39
N ALA A 13 -13.68 44.38 22.01
CA ALA A 13 -14.68 44.49 23.08
C ALA A 13 -14.26 43.59 24.23
N ALA A 14 -13.83 44.22 25.30
CA ALA A 14 -13.54 43.64 26.60
C ALA A 14 -14.79 43.70 27.49
N GLY A 15 -14.87 42.81 28.47
CA GLY A 15 -15.76 42.84 29.64
C GLY A 15 -16.62 41.59 29.69
N VAL A 16 -16.82 40.88 30.80
CA VAL A 16 -16.90 41.22 32.21
C VAL A 16 -16.73 39.91 33.01
N LEU A 17 -16.00 40.01 34.12
CA LEU A 17 -15.89 39.00 35.18
C LEU A 17 -17.22 38.88 35.94
N ALA A 18 -17.66 37.66 36.17
CA ALA A 18 -18.61 37.37 37.22
C ALA A 18 -18.12 36.16 38.04
N THR A 19 -17.65 36.44 39.22
CA THR A 19 -17.36 35.50 40.29
C THR A 19 -18.67 34.92 40.85
N GLY A 20 -18.73 33.59 40.94
CA GLY A 20 -19.78 32.87 41.62
C GLY A 20 -19.18 31.66 42.33
N CYS A 21 -18.83 31.82 43.61
CA CYS A 21 -18.58 30.70 44.52
C CYS A 21 -19.89 30.00 44.86
N GLY A 22 -19.92 28.70 44.72
CA GLY A 22 -20.97 27.82 45.21
C GLY A 22 -20.41 26.43 45.44
N SER A 23 -20.05 26.14 46.71
CA SER A 23 -19.67 24.79 47.18
C SER A 23 -20.86 23.88 47.17
N SER A 24 -20.77 22.73 46.57
CA SER A 24 -21.41 21.50 47.03
C SER A 24 -20.69 20.28 46.47
N SER A 25 -20.25 19.46 47.40
CA SER A 25 -19.65 18.13 47.25
C SER A 25 -20.54 17.19 46.44
N GLY A 26 -19.97 16.61 45.39
CA GLY A 26 -20.54 15.49 44.68
C GLY A 26 -19.41 14.81 43.94
N SER A 27 -18.81 13.78 44.57
CA SER A 27 -17.93 12.83 43.91
C SER A 27 -18.72 12.09 42.84
N ALA A 28 -18.57 12.52 41.60
CA ALA A 28 -18.86 11.71 40.45
C ALA A 28 -17.52 11.50 39.74
N SER A 29 -16.95 10.31 39.93
CA SER A 29 -15.87 9.82 39.08
C SER A 29 -16.40 9.82 37.66
N LYS A 30 -16.06 10.86 36.90
CA LYS A 30 -16.14 10.78 35.45
C LYS A 30 -15.01 9.87 35.01
N ASP A 31 -15.39 8.65 34.69
CA ASP A 31 -14.64 7.77 33.82
C ASP A 31 -14.42 8.56 32.51
N SER A 32 -13.27 9.20 32.41
CA SER A 32 -12.80 9.79 31.17
C SER A 32 -12.27 8.64 30.34
N SER A 33 -13.15 7.92 29.67
CA SER A 33 -12.75 7.21 28.47
C SER A 33 -12.31 8.31 27.50
N SER A 34 -11.01 8.59 27.47
CA SER A 34 -10.40 9.29 26.36
C SER A 34 -10.50 8.34 25.17
N ASP A 35 -11.52 8.54 24.36
CA ASP A 35 -11.57 7.98 23.01
C ASP A 35 -10.44 8.70 22.27
N SER A 36 -9.23 8.13 22.38
CA SER A 36 -8.08 8.63 21.64
C SER A 36 -8.36 8.31 20.18
N GLU A 37 -8.51 9.36 19.39
CA GLU A 37 -8.66 9.25 17.93
C GLU A 37 -7.52 8.37 17.38
N LYS A 38 -7.88 7.25 16.74
CA LYS A 38 -6.92 6.34 16.18
C LYS A 38 -6.20 6.97 14.99
N THR A 39 -4.93 6.66 14.85
CA THR A 39 -4.17 7.06 13.67
C THR A 39 -4.56 6.17 12.49
N VAL A 40 -5.12 6.77 11.44
CA VAL A 40 -5.49 6.05 10.21
C VAL A 40 -4.26 5.76 9.37
N ILE A 41 -4.08 4.49 9.00
CA ILE A 41 -3.04 4.01 8.10
C ILE A 41 -3.72 3.49 6.83
N LYS A 42 -3.34 4.06 5.70
CA LYS A 42 -3.85 3.67 4.38
C LYS A 42 -2.96 2.63 3.74
N ALA A 43 -3.54 1.48 3.42
CA ALA A 43 -2.91 0.39 2.69
C ALA A 43 -3.48 0.30 1.28
N ALA A 44 -2.63 0.39 0.26
CA ALA A 44 -3.04 0.29 -1.13
C ALA A 44 -2.70 -1.08 -1.73
N THR A 45 -3.59 -1.57 -2.59
CA THR A 45 -3.45 -2.84 -3.31
C THR A 45 -4.01 -2.76 -4.72
N GLY A 46 -3.42 -3.52 -5.66
CA GLY A 46 -3.97 -3.76 -6.99
C GLY A 46 -5.10 -4.80 -7.00
N ALA A 47 -5.27 -5.55 -5.92
CA ALA A 47 -6.27 -6.61 -5.74
C ALA A 47 -6.41 -7.58 -6.93
N ASN A 48 -5.27 -7.92 -7.57
CA ASN A 48 -5.23 -8.69 -8.82
C ASN A 48 -4.34 -9.95 -8.76
N ALA A 49 -3.93 -10.37 -7.56
CA ALA A 49 -3.02 -11.50 -7.32
C ALA A 49 -3.64 -12.57 -6.42
N LYS A 50 -4.76 -13.16 -6.85
CA LYS A 50 -5.41 -14.27 -6.13
C LYS A 50 -4.48 -15.49 -6.06
N PRO A 51 -4.32 -16.16 -4.89
CA PRO A 51 -5.08 -16.01 -3.64
C PRO A 51 -4.49 -14.99 -2.64
N TYR A 52 -3.43 -14.29 -2.98
CA TYR A 52 -2.72 -13.38 -2.07
C TYR A 52 -3.50 -12.11 -1.80
N VAL A 53 -3.95 -11.45 -2.86
CA VAL A 53 -4.80 -10.26 -2.77
C VAL A 53 -5.76 -10.19 -3.96
N TYR A 54 -7.03 -9.96 -3.67
CA TYR A 54 -8.10 -9.86 -4.67
C TYR A 54 -9.28 -9.09 -4.07
N VAL A 55 -10.25 -8.71 -4.91
CA VAL A 55 -11.53 -8.17 -4.43
C VAL A 55 -12.43 -9.34 -4.08
N GLY A 56 -12.92 -9.37 -2.84
CA GLY A 56 -13.86 -10.37 -2.35
C GLY A 56 -15.29 -10.14 -2.86
N ASP A 57 -16.21 -11.04 -2.47
CA ASP A 57 -17.62 -10.95 -2.87
C ASP A 57 -18.36 -9.77 -2.21
N ASP A 58 -17.78 -9.16 -1.20
CA ASP A 58 -18.27 -7.97 -0.49
C ASP A 58 -17.65 -6.66 -1.00
N ASP A 59 -17.01 -6.69 -2.17
CA ASP A 59 -16.29 -5.59 -2.80
C ASP A 59 -15.10 -5.05 -1.97
N LYS A 60 -14.59 -5.83 -1.00
CA LYS A 60 -13.44 -5.47 -0.19
C LYS A 60 -12.20 -6.27 -0.57
N PRO A 61 -10.99 -5.71 -0.31
CA PRO A 61 -9.77 -6.49 -0.42
C PRO A 61 -9.79 -7.71 0.50
N ALA A 62 -9.38 -8.85 -0.05
CA ALA A 62 -9.34 -10.14 0.62
C ALA A 62 -8.11 -10.92 0.16
N GLY A 63 -7.76 -11.98 0.87
CA GLY A 63 -6.66 -12.88 0.55
C GLY A 63 -5.58 -12.91 1.61
N TYR A 64 -4.57 -13.75 1.39
CA TYR A 64 -3.54 -14.06 2.38
C TYR A 64 -2.80 -12.82 2.89
N ASP A 65 -2.39 -11.93 1.98
CA ASP A 65 -1.68 -10.69 2.35
C ASP A 65 -2.55 -9.76 3.20
N VAL A 66 -3.85 -9.68 2.87
CA VAL A 66 -4.84 -8.88 3.61
C VAL A 66 -5.04 -9.46 5.01
N ASP A 67 -5.17 -10.79 5.12
CA ASP A 67 -5.34 -11.47 6.40
C ASP A 67 -4.12 -11.27 7.31
N VAL A 68 -2.90 -11.35 6.75
CA VAL A 68 -1.65 -11.06 7.49
C VAL A 68 -1.64 -9.62 8.00
N LEU A 69 -1.97 -8.65 7.14
CA LEU A 69 -1.96 -7.24 7.53
C LEU A 69 -3.03 -6.95 8.59
N ASN A 70 -4.25 -7.49 8.45
CA ASN A 70 -5.31 -7.37 9.45
C ASN A 70 -4.85 -7.94 10.80
N ALA A 71 -4.23 -9.13 10.81
CA ALA A 71 -3.73 -9.76 12.03
C ALA A 71 -2.63 -8.93 12.74
N VAL A 72 -1.85 -8.14 11.97
CA VAL A 72 -0.90 -7.18 12.54
C VAL A 72 -1.66 -6.02 13.19
N PHE A 73 -2.64 -5.42 12.49
CA PHE A 73 -3.39 -4.27 13.01
C PHE A 73 -4.29 -4.62 14.20
N ASP A 74 -4.76 -5.86 14.32
CA ASP A 74 -5.44 -6.37 15.52
C ASP A 74 -4.57 -6.26 16.79
N LYS A 75 -3.25 -6.13 16.67
CA LYS A 75 -2.31 -5.94 17.77
C LYS A 75 -1.94 -4.47 17.99
N LEU A 76 -2.47 -3.57 17.19
CA LEU A 76 -2.13 -2.15 17.17
C LEU A 76 -3.40 -1.30 17.47
N PRO A 77 -3.87 -1.26 18.74
CA PRO A 77 -5.16 -0.64 19.11
C PRO A 77 -5.23 0.86 18.82
N ASP A 78 -4.09 1.54 18.72
CA ASP A 78 -3.99 2.98 18.47
C ASP A 78 -4.07 3.33 16.98
N TYR A 79 -4.17 2.33 16.12
CA TYR A 79 -4.19 2.49 14.67
C TYR A 79 -5.48 1.94 14.08
N GLU A 80 -5.92 2.54 12.99
CA GLU A 80 -7.02 2.08 12.15
C GLU A 80 -6.48 1.83 10.74
N LEU A 81 -6.85 0.68 10.15
CA LEU A 81 -6.40 0.29 8.82
C LEU A 81 -7.50 0.55 7.80
N GLU A 82 -7.19 1.37 6.80
CA GLU A 82 -8.04 1.60 5.63
C GLU A 82 -7.38 1.00 4.38
N TYR A 83 -8.18 0.34 3.55
CA TYR A 83 -7.70 -0.20 2.26
C TYR A 83 -8.16 0.66 1.10
N GLU A 84 -7.26 0.85 0.13
CA GLU A 84 -7.59 1.43 -1.17
C GLU A 84 -7.18 0.49 -2.30
N VAL A 85 -8.13 0.21 -3.18
CA VAL A 85 -7.89 -0.60 -4.39
C VAL A 85 -7.58 0.34 -5.55
N THR A 86 -6.41 0.13 -6.17
CA THR A 86 -5.95 0.92 -7.32
C THR A 86 -5.21 0.00 -8.29
N ASP A 87 -4.64 0.50 -9.38
CA ASP A 87 -3.77 -0.33 -10.23
C ASP A 87 -2.40 -0.58 -9.58
N PHE A 88 -1.76 -1.68 -9.98
CA PHE A 88 -0.48 -2.11 -9.39
C PHE A 88 0.62 -1.04 -9.47
N GLY A 89 0.72 -0.32 -10.57
CA GLY A 89 1.71 0.75 -10.75
C GLY A 89 1.45 1.94 -9.83
N SER A 90 0.18 2.26 -9.59
CA SER A 90 -0.24 3.35 -8.72
C SER A 90 0.01 3.06 -7.24
N VAL A 91 0.06 1.79 -6.81
CA VAL A 91 0.44 1.46 -5.42
C VAL A 91 1.83 2.01 -5.09
N LEU A 92 2.82 1.70 -5.91
CA LEU A 92 4.21 2.12 -5.66
C LEU A 92 4.39 3.65 -5.80
N SER A 93 3.76 4.26 -6.80
CA SER A 93 3.82 5.72 -6.96
C SER A 93 3.11 6.45 -5.83
N GLY A 94 2.01 5.90 -5.32
CA GLY A 94 1.28 6.42 -4.17
C GLY A 94 2.05 6.33 -2.86
N LEU A 95 2.84 5.26 -2.65
CA LEU A 95 3.79 5.16 -1.53
C LEU A 95 4.86 6.26 -1.61
N ASN A 96 5.45 6.47 -2.78
CA ASN A 96 6.48 7.50 -2.97
C ASN A 96 5.96 8.91 -2.75
N SER A 97 4.70 9.18 -3.08
CA SER A 97 4.06 10.49 -2.87
C SER A 97 3.47 10.66 -1.47
N GLY A 98 3.48 9.61 -0.62
CA GLY A 98 2.93 9.63 0.73
C GLY A 98 1.39 9.53 0.79
N ASN A 99 0.72 9.23 -0.33
CA ASN A 99 -0.73 9.01 -0.36
C ASN A 99 -1.13 7.76 0.43
N TYR A 100 -0.25 6.77 0.45
CA TYR A 100 -0.39 5.52 1.18
C TYR A 100 0.82 5.31 2.09
N GLN A 101 0.62 4.64 3.22
CA GLN A 101 1.69 4.28 4.15
C GLN A 101 2.13 2.84 3.93
N ILE A 102 1.26 1.98 3.39
CA ILE A 102 1.54 0.57 3.16
C ILE A 102 1.11 0.17 1.74
N GLY A 103 1.96 -0.60 1.06
CA GLY A 103 1.61 -1.33 -0.16
C GLY A 103 1.45 -2.81 0.15
N VAL A 104 0.32 -3.40 -0.20
CA VAL A 104 0.02 -4.82 0.02
C VAL A 104 -0.45 -5.47 -1.26
N ASN A 105 0.42 -6.22 -1.95
CA ASN A 105 0.11 -6.81 -3.25
C ASN A 105 1.09 -7.92 -3.64
N ASN A 106 1.40 -8.83 -2.71
CA ASN A 106 2.37 -9.91 -2.93
C ASN A 106 3.71 -9.39 -3.49
N PHE A 107 4.21 -8.29 -2.92
CA PHE A 107 5.43 -7.65 -3.39
C PHE A 107 6.66 -8.49 -3.05
N SER A 108 7.29 -9.06 -4.07
CA SER A 108 8.60 -9.69 -3.90
C SER A 108 9.69 -8.63 -3.71
N TYR A 109 10.64 -8.93 -2.82
CA TYR A 109 11.85 -8.13 -2.68
C TYR A 109 12.73 -8.25 -3.93
N ASN A 110 13.29 -7.15 -4.37
CA ASN A 110 14.46 -7.05 -5.23
C ASN A 110 15.30 -5.84 -4.83
N GLU A 111 16.54 -5.73 -5.32
CA GLU A 111 17.48 -4.68 -4.93
C GLU A 111 16.96 -3.27 -5.26
N ASP A 112 16.37 -3.07 -6.44
CA ASP A 112 15.86 -1.77 -6.89
C ASP A 112 14.72 -1.29 -5.99
N ARG A 113 13.80 -2.18 -5.65
CA ARG A 113 12.72 -1.87 -4.71
C ARG A 113 13.23 -1.67 -3.30
N GLY A 114 14.19 -2.50 -2.85
CA GLY A 114 14.82 -2.38 -1.54
C GLY A 114 15.58 -1.08 -1.35
N ALA A 115 16.07 -0.47 -2.43
CA ALA A 115 16.70 0.85 -2.40
C ALA A 115 15.69 2.00 -2.19
N SER A 116 14.40 1.78 -2.55
CA SER A 116 13.36 2.82 -2.55
C SER A 116 12.29 2.64 -1.49
N TYR A 117 12.07 1.41 -1.00
CA TYR A 117 10.99 1.07 -0.07
C TYR A 117 11.49 0.24 1.10
N LEU A 118 10.89 0.44 2.26
CA LEU A 118 11.06 -0.45 3.39
C LEU A 118 10.18 -1.69 3.21
N TYR A 119 10.74 -2.85 3.51
CA TYR A 119 10.02 -4.12 3.51
C TYR A 119 9.80 -4.63 4.93
N SER A 120 8.67 -5.30 5.14
CA SER A 120 8.44 -6.12 6.33
C SER A 120 9.39 -7.32 6.34
N TYR A 121 9.39 -8.08 7.45
CA TYR A 121 9.97 -9.43 7.41
C TYR A 121 9.20 -10.29 6.39
N PRO A 122 9.91 -11.19 5.67
CA PRO A 122 9.25 -12.14 4.78
C PRO A 122 8.27 -13.02 5.57
N TYR A 123 7.03 -13.07 5.13
CA TYR A 123 5.99 -13.90 5.74
C TYR A 123 5.51 -15.00 4.81
N ASP A 124 5.99 -15.01 3.54
CA ASP A 124 5.73 -16.05 2.55
C ASP A 124 6.96 -16.28 1.67
N LYS A 125 7.00 -17.45 1.03
CA LYS A 125 7.99 -17.82 0.03
C LYS A 125 7.30 -18.39 -1.19
N ILE A 126 7.38 -17.67 -2.29
CA ILE A 126 6.82 -18.11 -3.57
C ILE A 126 7.90 -18.68 -4.48
N SER A 127 7.49 -19.52 -5.43
CA SER A 127 8.32 -20.01 -6.53
C SER A 127 7.63 -19.71 -7.84
N TYR A 128 8.37 -19.21 -8.80
CA TYR A 128 7.87 -19.02 -10.15
C TYR A 128 8.02 -20.30 -10.95
N VAL A 129 7.06 -20.56 -11.83
CA VAL A 129 7.04 -21.72 -12.73
C VAL A 129 6.72 -21.27 -14.14
N PHE A 130 7.19 -22.01 -15.11
CA PHE A 130 6.75 -21.83 -16.49
C PHE A 130 5.39 -22.49 -16.70
N VAL A 131 4.45 -21.74 -17.25
CA VAL A 131 3.13 -22.26 -17.64
C VAL A 131 3.03 -22.28 -19.16
N THR A 132 2.76 -23.44 -19.72
CA THR A 132 2.61 -23.63 -21.16
C THR A 132 1.29 -24.31 -21.47
N LYS A 133 0.84 -24.22 -22.74
CA LYS A 133 -0.35 -24.93 -23.19
C LYS A 133 -0.19 -26.44 -23.01
N LYS A 134 -1.23 -27.14 -22.55
CA LYS A 134 -1.23 -28.61 -22.42
C LYS A 134 -0.86 -29.27 -23.74
N GLY A 135 0.14 -30.14 -23.70
CA GLY A 135 0.71 -30.78 -24.88
C GLY A 135 1.68 -29.92 -25.69
N GLY A 136 1.97 -28.70 -25.23
CA GLY A 136 3.03 -27.86 -25.80
C GLY A 136 4.44 -28.26 -25.34
N LYS A 137 5.43 -27.45 -25.73
CA LYS A 137 6.82 -27.65 -25.33
C LYS A 137 6.95 -27.60 -23.81
N GLU A 138 7.63 -28.56 -23.22
CA GLU A 138 8.02 -28.52 -21.81
C GLU A 138 9.16 -27.51 -21.64
N ILE A 139 9.00 -26.58 -20.72
CA ILE A 139 9.96 -25.51 -20.38
C ILE A 139 10.40 -25.73 -18.94
N LYS A 140 11.68 -26.00 -18.73
CA LYS A 140 12.29 -26.22 -17.40
C LYS A 140 13.29 -25.13 -17.02
N SER A 141 13.75 -24.38 -18.01
CA SER A 141 14.78 -23.35 -17.85
C SER A 141 14.53 -22.18 -18.80
N PHE A 142 15.24 -21.09 -18.62
CA PHE A 142 15.24 -19.97 -19.56
C PHE A 142 15.81 -20.36 -20.93
N GLU A 143 16.78 -21.29 -20.97
CA GLU A 143 17.33 -21.85 -22.22
C GLU A 143 16.25 -22.51 -23.05
N ASP A 144 15.35 -23.27 -22.43
CA ASP A 144 14.24 -23.92 -23.13
C ASP A 144 13.24 -22.90 -23.68
N ALA A 145 13.15 -21.73 -23.07
CA ALA A 145 12.26 -20.64 -23.48
C ALA A 145 12.88 -19.72 -24.54
N ALA A 146 14.15 -19.92 -24.94
CA ALA A 146 14.82 -19.09 -25.93
C ALA A 146 14.02 -18.96 -27.23
N GLY A 147 13.82 -17.71 -27.68
CA GLY A 147 13.07 -17.36 -28.89
C GLY A 147 11.54 -17.49 -28.79
N LEU A 148 11.02 -17.95 -27.64
CA LEU A 148 9.58 -18.00 -27.40
C LEU A 148 9.06 -16.64 -26.92
N SER A 149 7.73 -16.46 -26.97
CA SER A 149 7.07 -15.29 -26.37
C SER A 149 6.62 -15.61 -24.95
N PHE A 150 6.82 -14.63 -24.07
CA PHE A 150 6.41 -14.64 -22.67
C PHE A 150 5.47 -13.46 -22.44
N GLU A 151 4.29 -13.74 -21.88
CA GLU A 151 3.35 -12.69 -21.46
C GLU A 151 3.83 -12.08 -20.15
N GLY A 152 4.27 -10.84 -20.23
CA GLY A 152 4.90 -10.11 -19.13
C GLY A 152 4.13 -8.84 -18.75
N GLY A 153 4.72 -8.04 -17.89
CA GLY A 153 4.19 -6.74 -17.49
C GLY A 153 5.27 -5.87 -16.87
N THR A 154 5.12 -4.57 -17.02
CA THR A 154 6.07 -3.60 -16.48
C THR A 154 6.14 -3.68 -14.96
N GLY A 155 7.35 -3.79 -14.43
CA GLY A 155 7.61 -3.82 -12.99
C GLY A 155 7.24 -5.13 -12.28
N ILE A 156 6.82 -6.16 -13.02
CA ILE A 156 6.58 -7.50 -12.47
C ILE A 156 7.92 -8.23 -12.30
N SER A 157 8.14 -8.86 -11.14
CA SER A 157 9.42 -9.51 -10.82
C SER A 157 9.84 -10.60 -11.83
N VAL A 158 8.88 -11.34 -12.40
CA VAL A 158 9.19 -12.35 -13.43
C VAL A 158 9.63 -11.71 -14.74
N SER A 159 9.06 -10.57 -15.15
CA SER A 159 9.51 -9.83 -16.32
C SER A 159 10.94 -9.34 -16.15
N ASN A 160 11.25 -8.75 -14.99
CA ASN A 160 12.61 -8.32 -14.66
C ASN A 160 13.61 -9.49 -14.72
N ALA A 161 13.21 -10.70 -14.29
CA ALA A 161 14.05 -11.88 -14.38
C ALA A 161 14.30 -12.32 -15.84
N VAL A 162 13.28 -12.21 -16.71
CA VAL A 162 13.43 -12.47 -18.16
C VAL A 162 14.30 -11.40 -18.82
N GLU A 163 14.12 -10.13 -18.47
CA GLU A 163 14.95 -9.02 -18.96
C GLU A 163 16.42 -9.23 -18.60
N ALA A 164 16.70 -9.55 -17.32
CA ALA A 164 18.06 -9.83 -16.85
C ALA A 164 18.70 -11.08 -17.52
N TRP A 165 17.87 -12.07 -17.89
CA TRP A 165 18.31 -13.19 -18.70
C TRP A 165 18.67 -12.73 -20.12
N ASN A 166 17.82 -11.96 -20.77
CA ASN A 166 18.01 -11.48 -22.13
C ASN A 166 19.27 -10.62 -22.27
N GLU A 167 19.55 -9.75 -21.29
CA GLU A 167 20.78 -8.96 -21.26
C GLU A 167 22.05 -9.81 -21.29
N LYS A 168 22.04 -10.95 -20.58
CA LYS A 168 23.18 -11.87 -20.51
C LYS A 168 23.23 -12.85 -21.68
N ASN A 169 22.12 -13.04 -22.40
CA ASN A 169 21.96 -14.04 -23.43
C ASN A 169 21.24 -13.47 -24.67
N PRO A 170 21.77 -12.44 -25.34
CA PRO A 170 21.08 -11.75 -26.42
C PRO A 170 20.71 -12.67 -27.59
N ASP A 171 21.55 -13.69 -27.88
CA ASP A 171 21.30 -14.69 -28.95
C ASP A 171 20.20 -15.70 -28.58
N LYS A 172 19.75 -15.71 -27.32
CA LYS A 172 18.74 -16.62 -26.77
C LYS A 172 17.60 -15.84 -26.10
N ALA A 173 17.40 -14.59 -26.50
CA ALA A 173 16.41 -13.74 -25.89
C ALA A 173 15.00 -14.35 -25.94
N ILE A 174 14.24 -14.11 -24.88
CA ILE A 174 12.82 -14.44 -24.76
C ILE A 174 12.03 -13.19 -25.08
N ASN A 175 11.05 -13.26 -25.97
CA ASN A 175 10.25 -12.11 -26.37
C ASN A 175 9.22 -11.79 -25.29
N ILE A 176 9.30 -10.62 -24.65
CA ILE A 176 8.30 -10.16 -23.69
C ILE A 176 7.19 -9.43 -24.47
N THR A 177 5.93 -9.84 -24.26
CA THR A 177 4.74 -9.30 -24.97
C THR A 177 3.70 -8.80 -23.98
#